data_4fb5afb7cbbf584dd6d553721e0357e0
#
_entry.id   4fb5afb7cbbf584dd6d553721e0357e0
#
_cell.length_a   1.000
_cell.length_b   1.000
_cell.length_c   1.000
_cell.angle_alpha   90.00
_cell.angle_beta   90.00
_cell.angle_gamma   90.00
#
_symmetry.space_group_name_H-M   'P 1'
#
loop_
_entity.id
_entity.type
_entity.pdbx_description
1 polymer ?
#
loop_
_entity_poly.entity_id
_entity_poly.type
_entity_poly.pdbx_seq_one_letter_code
_entity_poly.pdbx_strand_id
1 'polypeptide(L)'
;DPAAKLQVIADGLNRAIQRNPREVFLIEGHTDAVGNDVDNLSLSDRRAESAATLLTQQFNVPAENLTSQGYGEQYLKEQIDGPSPINRRVTIRNITPLLNGGQASLPPPPPGTAPPR
;
A
#
# COMPACT_ATOMS: atom_id res chain seq x y z
N ASP A 1 -15.33 -6.97 -8.98
CA ASP A 1 -15.30 -7.80 -7.78
C ASP A 1 -13.98 -7.64 -7.03
N PRO A 2 -14.00 -7.14 -5.79
CA PRO A 2 -12.77 -6.94 -5.02
C PRO A 2 -11.95 -8.22 -4.83
N ALA A 3 -12.60 -9.36 -4.67
CA ALA A 3 -11.88 -10.63 -4.51
C ALA A 3 -11.11 -11.02 -5.78
N ALA A 4 -11.70 -10.78 -6.95
CA ALA A 4 -11.03 -11.06 -8.22
C ALA A 4 -9.81 -10.16 -8.42
N LYS A 5 -9.89 -8.90 -8.03
CA LYS A 5 -8.75 -7.97 -8.11
C LYS A 5 -7.63 -8.41 -7.18
N LEU A 6 -7.97 -8.82 -5.96
CA LEU A 6 -6.97 -9.29 -5.00
C LEU A 6 -6.31 -10.58 -5.48
N GLN A 7 -7.05 -11.48 -6.13
CA GLN A 7 -6.49 -12.71 -6.68
C GLN A 7 -5.43 -12.40 -7.73
N VAL A 8 -5.71 -11.47 -8.64
CA VAL A 8 -4.76 -11.06 -9.67
C VAL A 8 -3.49 -10.47 -9.05
N ILE A 9 -3.67 -9.60 -8.05
CA ILE A 9 -2.55 -8.99 -7.33
C ILE A 9 -1.73 -10.07 -6.63
N ALA A 10 -2.39 -10.97 -5.91
CA ALA A 10 -1.71 -12.03 -5.18
C ALA A 10 -0.94 -12.96 -6.11
N ASP A 11 -1.50 -13.30 -7.27
CA ASP A 11 -0.82 -14.13 -8.25
C ASP A 11 0.48 -13.47 -8.73
N GLY A 12 0.44 -12.17 -8.98
CA GLY A 12 1.63 -11.41 -9.37
C GLY A 12 2.68 -11.37 -8.27
N LEU A 13 2.25 -11.12 -7.02
CA LEU A 13 3.16 -11.10 -5.87
C LEU A 13 3.80 -12.47 -5.65
N ASN A 14 3.01 -13.53 -5.69
CA ASN A 14 3.53 -14.89 -5.49
C ASN A 14 4.51 -15.30 -6.58
N ARG A 15 4.27 -14.92 -7.83
CA ARG A 15 5.22 -15.19 -8.91
C ARG A 15 6.54 -14.46 -8.70
N ALA A 16 6.49 -13.20 -8.27
CA ALA A 16 7.70 -12.42 -8.00
C ALA A 16 8.49 -13.04 -6.85
N ILE A 17 7.80 -13.45 -5.78
CA ILE A 17 8.43 -14.07 -4.61
C ILE A 17 9.03 -15.43 -4.96
N GLN A 18 8.39 -16.20 -5.84
CA GLN A 18 8.96 -17.46 -6.31
C GLN A 18 10.27 -17.27 -7.05
N ARG A 19 10.38 -16.19 -7.84
CA ARG A 19 11.61 -15.86 -8.56
C ARG A 19 12.68 -15.31 -7.64
N ASN A 20 12.27 -14.55 -6.61
CA ASN A 20 13.18 -13.99 -5.62
C ASN A 20 12.51 -13.99 -4.25
N PRO A 21 12.83 -14.99 -3.40
CA PRO A 21 12.22 -15.07 -2.05
C PRO A 21 12.53 -13.90 -1.13
N ARG A 22 13.45 -13.02 -1.52
CA ARG A 22 13.79 -11.82 -0.75
C ARG A 22 12.99 -10.59 -1.16
N GLU A 23 12.07 -10.72 -2.13
CA GLU A 23 11.22 -9.61 -2.52
C GLU A 23 10.40 -9.13 -1.33
N VAL A 24 10.29 -7.81 -1.17
CA VAL A 24 9.46 -7.19 -0.16
C VAL A 24 8.55 -6.17 -0.83
N PHE A 25 7.26 -6.27 -0.51
CA PHE A 25 6.24 -5.37 -1.05
C PHE A 25 5.63 -4.55 0.08
N LEU A 26 5.46 -3.26 -0.18
CA LEU A 26 4.80 -2.33 0.74
C LEU A 26 3.34 -2.15 0.31
N ILE A 27 2.43 -2.43 1.22
CA ILE A 27 1.01 -2.17 1.04
C ILE A 27 0.74 -0.78 1.59
N GLU A 28 0.33 0.16 0.74
CA GLU A 28 0.10 1.56 1.11
C GLU A 28 -1.39 1.84 1.21
N GLY A 29 -1.82 2.38 2.34
CA GLY A 29 -3.18 2.86 2.50
C GLY A 29 -3.25 4.38 2.35
N HIS A 30 -4.25 4.87 1.62
CA HIS A 30 -4.46 6.30 1.40
C HIS A 30 -5.92 6.65 1.63
N THR A 31 -6.17 7.89 2.06
CA THR A 31 -7.51 8.42 2.25
C THR A 31 -7.72 9.66 1.38
N ASP A 32 -8.99 10.11 1.30
CA ASP A 32 -9.27 11.46 0.81
C ASP A 32 -9.03 12.48 1.95
N ALA A 33 -9.33 13.74 1.70
CA ALA A 33 -9.07 14.83 2.65
C ALA A 33 -10.24 15.12 3.59
N VAL A 34 -11.26 14.25 3.62
CA VAL A 34 -12.40 14.42 4.52
C VAL A 34 -12.01 13.97 5.94
N GLY A 35 -12.35 14.78 6.93
CA GLY A 35 -12.02 14.50 8.32
C GLY A 35 -10.66 15.07 8.71
N ASN A 36 -10.15 14.66 9.86
CA ASN A 36 -8.87 15.16 10.33
C ASN A 36 -7.72 14.23 10.00
N ASP A 37 -6.51 14.78 9.99
CA ASP A 37 -5.29 14.08 9.59
C ASP A 37 -5.00 12.84 10.43
N VAL A 38 -5.22 12.95 11.75
CA VAL A 38 -4.89 11.86 12.67
C VAL A 38 -5.80 10.66 12.42
N ASP A 39 -7.10 10.91 12.27
CA ASP A 39 -8.07 9.86 12.02
C ASP A 39 -7.82 9.21 10.65
N ASN A 40 -7.49 10.01 9.65
CA ASN A 40 -7.20 9.50 8.30
C ASN A 40 -5.94 8.66 8.27
N LEU A 41 -4.91 9.07 9.01
CA LEU A 41 -3.68 8.29 9.12
C LEU A 41 -3.97 6.92 9.76
N SER A 42 -4.70 6.91 10.87
CA SER A 42 -5.08 5.67 11.56
C SER A 42 -5.94 4.77 10.67
N LEU A 43 -6.91 5.35 9.96
CA LEU A 43 -7.78 4.60 9.07
C LEU A 43 -7.00 3.96 7.92
N SER A 44 -6.10 4.72 7.30
CA SER A 44 -5.28 4.22 6.19
C SER A 44 -4.32 3.12 6.63
N ASP A 45 -3.78 3.24 7.84
CA ASP A 45 -2.90 2.23 8.43
C ASP A 45 -3.65 0.91 8.62
N ARG A 46 -4.87 0.97 9.18
CA ARG A 46 -5.70 -0.22 9.39
C ARG A 46 -6.12 -0.85 8.07
N ARG A 47 -6.43 -0.04 7.05
CA ARG A 47 -6.79 -0.56 5.72
C ARG A 47 -5.63 -1.27 5.06
N ALA A 48 -4.43 -0.70 5.14
CA ALA A 48 -3.22 -1.32 4.59
C ALA A 48 -2.93 -2.65 5.29
N GLU A 49 -3.02 -2.66 6.62
CA GLU A 49 -2.81 -3.86 7.42
C GLU A 49 -3.84 -4.94 7.11
N SER A 50 -5.11 -4.56 6.98
CA SER A 50 -6.17 -5.50 6.62
C SER A 50 -5.94 -6.11 5.24
N ALA A 51 -5.50 -5.32 4.27
CA ALA A 51 -5.19 -5.82 2.93
C ALA A 51 -4.02 -6.82 2.98
N ALA A 52 -2.98 -6.50 3.72
CA ALA A 52 -1.83 -7.41 3.88
C ALA A 52 -2.25 -8.73 4.54
N THR A 53 -3.09 -8.66 5.57
CA THR A 53 -3.61 -9.83 6.25
C THR A 53 -4.43 -10.71 5.29
N LEU A 54 -5.27 -10.09 4.47
CA LEU A 54 -6.09 -10.81 3.51
C LEU A 54 -5.23 -11.53 2.47
N LEU A 55 -4.23 -10.84 1.94
CA LEU A 55 -3.31 -11.43 0.97
C LEU A 55 -2.59 -12.65 1.55
N THR A 56 -2.19 -12.56 2.82
CA THR A 56 -1.51 -13.67 3.50
C THR A 56 -2.47 -14.82 3.81
N GLN A 57 -3.62 -14.53 4.39
CA GLN A 57 -4.52 -15.58 4.88
C GLN A 57 -5.33 -16.25 3.78
N GLN A 58 -5.79 -15.50 2.79
CA GLN A 58 -6.67 -16.04 1.76
C GLN A 58 -5.97 -16.35 0.44
N PHE A 59 -4.84 -15.70 0.17
CA PHE A 59 -4.16 -15.84 -1.12
C PHE A 59 -2.73 -16.37 -0.99
N ASN A 60 -2.36 -16.78 0.21
CA ASN A 60 -1.08 -17.47 0.49
C ASN A 60 0.17 -16.64 0.15
N VAL A 61 0.09 -15.31 0.20
CA VAL A 61 1.28 -14.47 0.07
C VAL A 61 2.03 -14.51 1.40
N PRO A 62 3.32 -14.89 1.42
CA PRO A 62 4.05 -15.00 2.68
C PRO A 62 4.11 -13.66 3.42
N ALA A 63 3.77 -13.67 4.71
CA ALA A 63 3.74 -12.46 5.54
C ALA A 63 5.10 -11.77 5.61
N GLU A 64 6.17 -12.56 5.58
CA GLU A 64 7.55 -12.04 5.65
C GLU A 64 7.95 -11.21 4.43
N ASN A 65 7.20 -11.33 3.33
CA ASN A 65 7.44 -10.60 2.10
C ASN A 65 6.56 -9.36 1.96
N LEU A 66 5.75 -9.06 3.00
CA LEU A 66 4.83 -7.93 3.00
C LEU A 66 5.10 -7.02 4.19
N THR A 67 4.94 -5.72 3.98
CA THR A 67 4.85 -4.75 5.05
C THR A 67 3.73 -3.77 4.71
N SER A 68 3.22 -3.03 5.68
CA SER A 68 2.10 -2.13 5.47
C SER A 68 2.36 -0.77 6.10
N GLN A 69 1.82 0.28 5.48
CA GLN A 69 1.94 1.64 5.98
C GLN A 69 0.76 2.48 5.51
N GLY A 70 0.18 3.25 6.43
CA GLY A 70 -0.82 4.24 6.09
C GLY A 70 -0.19 5.60 5.90
N TYR A 71 -0.65 6.33 4.91
CA TYR A 71 -0.19 7.69 4.62
C TYR A 71 -1.29 8.73 4.82
N GLY A 72 -2.52 8.29 5.16
CA GLY A 72 -3.63 9.21 5.33
C GLY A 72 -3.89 10.00 4.05
N GLU A 73 -4.04 11.31 4.20
CA GLU A 73 -4.29 12.21 3.07
C GLU A 73 -3.03 12.91 2.55
N GLN A 74 -1.83 12.46 2.97
CA GLN A 74 -0.58 13.13 2.61
C GLN A 74 -0.28 13.14 1.12
N TYR A 75 -0.76 12.15 0.39
CA TYR A 75 -0.43 11.96 -1.03
C TYR A 75 -1.69 11.78 -1.86
N LEU A 76 -2.42 12.88 -2.05
CA LEU A 76 -3.65 12.87 -2.84
C LEU A 76 -3.34 12.74 -4.33
N LYS A 77 -4.06 11.86 -5.02
CA LYS A 77 -4.01 11.79 -6.48
C LYS A 77 -4.79 12.94 -7.12
N GLU A 78 -5.90 13.33 -6.49
CA GLU A 78 -6.66 14.52 -6.86
C GLU A 78 -6.49 15.56 -5.77
N GLN A 79 -6.23 16.81 -6.16
CA GLN A 79 -6.04 17.92 -5.21
C GLN A 79 -7.39 18.51 -4.82
N ILE A 80 -8.23 17.72 -4.15
CA ILE A 80 -9.54 18.20 -3.68
C ILE A 80 -9.69 17.93 -2.18
N ASP A 81 -10.44 18.78 -1.51
CA ASP A 81 -10.67 18.67 -0.06
C ASP A 81 -11.92 17.86 0.28
N GLY A 82 -12.71 17.51 -0.73
CA GLY A 82 -13.94 16.76 -0.55
C GLY A 82 -13.76 15.25 -0.72
N PRO A 83 -14.85 14.49 -0.68
CA PRO A 83 -14.81 13.05 -0.88
C PRO A 83 -14.23 12.69 -2.24
N SER A 84 -13.35 11.68 -2.26
CA SER A 84 -12.71 11.25 -3.51
C SER A 84 -12.43 9.75 -3.49
N PRO A 85 -13.14 8.97 -4.30
CA PRO A 85 -12.82 7.54 -4.43
C PRO A 85 -11.42 7.29 -5.00
N ILE A 86 -10.90 8.21 -5.82
CA ILE A 86 -9.56 8.09 -6.38
C ILE A 86 -8.51 8.20 -5.27
N ASN A 87 -8.74 9.07 -4.29
CA ASN A 87 -7.82 9.25 -3.17
C ASN A 87 -7.93 8.13 -2.13
N ARG A 88 -9.11 7.54 -1.96
CA ARG A 88 -9.33 6.41 -1.05
C ARG A 88 -8.89 5.12 -1.72
N ARG A 89 -7.63 4.74 -1.51
CA ARG A 89 -7.07 3.62 -2.24
C ARG A 89 -6.05 2.85 -1.41
N VAL A 90 -5.79 1.62 -1.83
CA VAL A 90 -4.66 0.82 -1.36
C VAL A 90 -3.79 0.55 -2.60
N THR A 91 -2.50 0.80 -2.49
CA THR A 91 -1.54 0.54 -3.55
C THR A 91 -0.45 -0.39 -3.05
N ILE A 92 0.27 -1.01 -3.99
CA ILE A 92 1.34 -1.96 -3.67
C ILE A 92 2.59 -1.53 -4.41
N ARG A 93 3.70 -1.50 -3.67
CA ARG A 93 4.98 -1.07 -4.20
C ARG A 93 6.05 -2.09 -3.85
N ASN A 94 6.90 -2.41 -4.82
CA ASN A 94 8.09 -3.24 -4.56
C ASN A 94 9.18 -2.36 -3.95
N ILE A 95 9.56 -2.64 -2.71
CA ILE A 95 10.58 -1.88 -2.00
C ILE A 95 11.90 -2.66 -1.87
N THR A 96 12.01 -3.79 -2.52
CA THR A 96 13.21 -4.64 -2.46
C THR A 96 14.51 -3.88 -2.78
N PRO A 97 14.55 -3.05 -3.85
CA PRO A 97 15.78 -2.32 -4.16
C PRO A 97 16.24 -1.37 -3.06
N LEU A 98 15.30 -0.80 -2.30
CA LEU A 98 15.62 0.11 -1.20
C LEU A 98 16.25 -0.64 -0.04
N LEU A 99 15.72 -1.82 0.29
CA LEU A 99 16.23 -2.64 1.39
C LEU A 99 17.60 -3.21 1.05
N ASN A 100 17.77 -3.68 -0.18
CA ASN A 100 19.05 -4.21 -0.65
C ASN A 100 20.12 -3.13 -0.74
N GLY A 101 19.72 -1.88 -0.91
CA GLY A 101 20.62 -0.74 -0.90
C GLY A 101 20.97 -0.22 0.49
N GLY A 102 20.48 -0.89 1.53
CA GLY A 102 20.76 -0.49 2.92
C GLY A 102 19.96 0.70 3.41
N GLN A 103 18.92 1.09 2.70
CA GLN A 103 18.07 2.22 3.08
C GLN A 103 17.05 1.80 4.11
N ALA A 104 16.96 2.53 5.21
CA ALA A 104 16.04 2.22 6.29
C ALA A 104 14.74 3.01 6.22
N SER A 105 14.67 4.07 5.43
CA SER A 105 13.47 4.90 5.31
C SER A 105 12.50 4.33 4.29
N LEU A 106 11.21 4.62 4.48
CA LEU A 106 10.19 4.23 3.52
C LEU A 106 10.40 4.98 2.21
N PRO A 107 10.06 4.35 1.07
CA PRO A 107 10.22 4.99 -0.22
C PRO A 107 9.25 6.16 -0.38
N PRO A 108 9.57 7.12 -1.26
CA PRO A 108 8.62 8.16 -1.62
C PRO A 108 7.42 7.56 -2.36
N PRO A 109 6.27 8.27 -2.39
CA PRO A 109 5.10 7.77 -3.11
C PRO A 109 5.38 7.62 -4.60
N PRO A 110 4.59 6.79 -5.30
CA PRO A 110 4.77 6.60 -6.74
C PRO A 110 4.54 7.89 -7.53
N PRO A 111 5.07 7.97 -8.76
CA PRO A 111 4.84 9.13 -9.63
C PRO A 111 3.35 9.40 -9.81
N GLY A 112 2.99 10.69 -9.90
CA GLY A 112 1.60 11.12 -10.02
C GLY A 112 0.90 11.35 -8.69
N THR A 113 1.55 11.06 -7.57
CA THR A 113 1.01 11.33 -6.23
C THR A 113 1.36 12.77 -5.84
N ALA A 114 0.39 13.47 -5.23
CA ALA A 114 0.60 14.84 -4.80
C ALA A 114 1.66 14.91 -3.69
N PRO A 115 2.42 16.02 -3.62
CA PRO A 115 3.35 16.21 -2.51
C PRO A 115 2.62 16.34 -1.17
N PRO A 116 3.31 16.12 -0.05
CA PRO A 116 2.71 16.30 1.27
C PRO A 116 2.20 17.72 1.47
N ARG A 117 1.11 17.83 2.18
CA ARG A 117 0.52 19.12 2.51
C ARG A 117 1.17 19.75 3.72
#